data_13964edf585ed265e23b106ddb1eac99
#
_entry.id   13964edf585ed265e23b106ddb1eac99
#
_cell.length_a   1.000
_cell.length_b   1.000
_cell.length_c   1.000
_cell.angle_alpha   90.00
_cell.angle_beta   90.00
_cell.angle_gamma   90.00
#
_symmetry.space_group_name_H-M   'P 1'
#
loop_
_entity.id
_entity.type
_entity.pdbx_description
1 polymer ?
#
loop_
_entity_poly.entity_id
_entity_poly.type
_entity_poly.pdbx_seq_one_letter_code
_entity_poly.pdbx_strand_id
1 'polypeptide(L)'
;MTKTKLMPSMKENKHYLVFEGDKDKVEKALLEFLGILGYAKASPILIESKKGKGILSFNRNHADEIKAAFIFYNIRTLGISGTIKKAREKFLKGNI
;
A
#
# COMPACT_ATOMS: atom_id res chain seq x y z
N MET A 1 7.98 -26.53 10.82
CA MET A 1 7.98 -26.28 10.46
C MET A 1 7.92 -25.84 9.30
N THR A 2 7.87 -25.64 8.64
CA THR A 2 7.49 -25.32 7.39
C THR A 2 7.00 -23.98 7.13
N LYS A 3 6.94 -23.12 8.06
CA LYS A 3 6.50 -21.84 7.86
C LYS A 3 7.32 -21.07 6.91
N THR A 4 8.57 -21.34 6.84
CA THR A 4 9.44 -20.61 5.94
C THR A 4 9.03 -20.78 4.49
N LYS A 5 8.46 -21.90 4.18
CA LYS A 5 8.06 -22.14 2.81
C LYS A 5 6.92 -21.27 2.39
N LEU A 6 6.10 -20.91 3.32
CA LEU A 6 4.98 -20.05 3.00
C LEU A 6 5.38 -18.62 2.77
N MET A 7 6.46 -18.21 3.37
CA MET A 7 6.89 -16.84 3.27
C MET A 7 7.16 -16.36 1.85
N PRO A 8 7.90 -17.09 1.03
CA PRO A 8 8.14 -16.64 -0.33
C PRO A 8 6.87 -16.45 -1.12
N SER A 9 5.92 -17.35 -0.98
CA SER A 9 4.65 -17.20 -1.67
C SER A 9 3.93 -15.95 -1.24
N MET A 10 3.94 -15.68 0.02
CA MET A 10 3.26 -14.50 0.53
C MET A 10 3.87 -13.23 0.00
N LYS A 11 5.18 -13.21 -0.14
CA LYS A 11 5.84 -12.04 -0.68
C LYS A 11 5.43 -11.76 -2.11
N GLU A 12 5.20 -12.79 -2.87
CA GLU A 12 4.83 -12.63 -4.26
C GLU A 12 3.43 -12.09 -4.44
N ASN A 13 2.64 -12.08 -3.38
CA ASN A 13 1.29 -11.59 -3.46
C ASN A 13 1.14 -10.14 -3.02
N LYS A 14 2.22 -9.42 -2.98
CA LYS A 14 2.18 -8.02 -2.57
C LYS A 14 2.12 -7.10 -3.77
N HIS A 15 1.41 -6.00 -3.59
CA HIS A 15 1.42 -4.90 -4.52
C HIS A 15 1.85 -3.65 -3.78
N TYR A 16 2.28 -2.65 -4.51
CA TYR A 16 2.81 -1.43 -3.92
C TYR A 16 2.12 -0.23 -4.55
N LEU A 17 1.61 0.63 -3.70
CA LEU A 17 0.89 1.81 -4.14
C LEU A 17 1.66 3.06 -3.73
N VAL A 18 1.94 3.91 -4.70
CA VAL A 18 2.61 5.19 -4.43
C VAL A 18 1.52 6.25 -4.31
N PHE A 19 1.55 6.98 -3.21
CA PHE A 19 0.51 7.98 -2.96
C PHE A 19 1.11 9.31 -2.57
N GLU A 20 0.29 10.34 -2.66
CA GLU A 20 0.64 11.67 -2.22
C GLU A 20 -0.26 12.04 -1.06
N GLY A 21 0.33 12.28 0.11
CA GLY A 21 -0.44 12.60 1.29
C GLY A 21 0.31 12.24 2.56
N ASP A 22 -0.33 12.52 3.68
CA ASP A 22 0.24 12.27 4.99
C ASP A 22 0.05 10.81 5.38
N LYS A 23 1.13 10.19 5.87
CA LYS A 23 1.07 8.77 6.23
C LYS A 23 0.05 8.48 7.33
N ASP A 24 -0.07 9.38 8.29
CA ASP A 24 -1.03 9.17 9.38
C ASP A 24 -2.45 9.20 8.87
N LYS A 25 -2.71 10.08 7.91
CA LYS A 25 -4.02 10.16 7.31
C LYS A 25 -4.33 8.89 6.53
N VAL A 26 -3.34 8.36 5.83
CA VAL A 26 -3.52 7.13 5.06
C VAL A 26 -3.84 5.96 5.97
N GLU A 27 -3.08 5.80 7.05
CA GLU A 27 -3.32 4.72 7.99
C GLU A 27 -4.71 4.81 8.60
N LYS A 28 -5.08 6.01 9.02
CA LYS A 28 -6.38 6.20 9.62
C LYS A 28 -7.49 5.92 8.63
N ALA A 29 -7.32 6.38 7.39
CA ALA A 29 -8.31 6.15 6.35
C ALA A 29 -8.49 4.67 6.08
N LEU A 30 -7.40 3.93 5.97
CA LEU A 30 -7.48 2.51 5.72
C LEU A 30 -8.16 1.77 6.87
N LEU A 31 -7.79 2.12 8.09
CA LEU A 31 -8.37 1.47 9.25
C LEU A 31 -9.87 1.73 9.34
N GLU A 32 -10.27 2.97 9.09
CA GLU A 32 -11.68 3.32 9.15
C GLU A 32 -12.49 2.71 8.01
N PHE A 33 -11.93 2.70 6.82
CA PHE A 33 -12.64 2.19 5.66
C PHE A 33 -12.74 0.66 5.69
N LEU A 34 -11.65 -0.01 5.99
CA LEU A 34 -11.60 -1.47 5.96
C LEU A 34 -12.07 -2.13 7.25
N GLY A 35 -11.99 -1.42 8.35
CA GLY A 35 -12.26 -2.02 9.65
C GLY A 35 -11.08 -2.85 10.10
N ILE A 36 -11.14 -3.32 11.32
CA ILE A 36 -10.02 -4.06 11.91
C ILE A 36 -9.71 -5.34 11.15
N LEU A 37 -10.74 -6.12 10.82
CA LEU A 37 -10.52 -7.38 10.11
C LEU A 37 -10.03 -7.15 8.68
N GLY A 38 -10.64 -6.20 7.99
CA GLY A 38 -10.22 -5.90 6.62
C GLY A 38 -8.80 -5.37 6.58
N TYR A 39 -8.47 -4.51 7.54
CA TYR A 39 -7.14 -3.97 7.64
C TYR A 39 -6.12 -5.09 7.85
N ALA A 40 -6.42 -6.02 8.73
CA ALA A 40 -5.53 -7.13 9.01
C ALA A 40 -5.34 -8.01 7.77
N LYS A 41 -6.41 -8.26 7.03
CA LYS A 41 -6.35 -9.09 5.84
C LYS A 41 -5.57 -8.43 4.71
N ALA A 42 -5.76 -7.14 4.52
CA ALA A 42 -5.03 -6.40 3.49
C ALA A 42 -3.57 -6.23 3.88
N SER A 43 -3.30 -6.25 5.18
CA SER A 43 -1.93 -6.16 5.69
C SER A 43 -1.16 -4.99 5.10
N PRO A 44 -1.68 -3.77 5.18
CA PRO A 44 -0.99 -2.62 4.61
C PRO A 44 0.21 -2.24 5.47
N ILE A 45 1.33 -2.02 4.81
CA ILE A 45 2.57 -1.64 5.47
C ILE A 45 3.15 -0.45 4.75
N LEU A 46 3.42 0.61 5.49
CA LEU A 46 4.04 1.79 4.90
C LEU A 46 5.54 1.54 4.79
N ILE A 47 6.04 1.50 3.57
CA ILE A 47 7.45 1.22 3.32
C ILE A 47 8.28 2.49 3.36
N GLU A 48 7.82 3.52 2.70
CA GLU A 48 8.52 4.80 2.67
C GLU A 48 7.55 5.95 2.79
N SER A 49 8.01 7.03 3.41
CA SER A 49 7.22 8.24 3.50
C SER A 49 8.18 9.41 3.50
N LYS A 50 8.04 10.29 2.52
CA LYS A 50 8.98 11.38 2.37
C LYS A 50 8.34 12.53 1.60
N LYS A 51 8.43 13.72 2.15
CA LYS A 51 7.95 14.93 1.49
C LYS A 51 6.49 14.83 1.01
N GLY A 52 5.65 14.28 1.85
CA GLY A 52 4.24 14.20 1.51
C GLY A 52 3.89 13.10 0.53
N LYS A 53 4.81 12.18 0.29
CA LYS A 53 4.57 11.02 -0.56
C LYS A 53 4.96 9.77 0.18
N GLY A 54 4.43 8.64 -0.25
CA GLY A 54 4.77 7.39 0.38
C GLY A 54 4.50 6.20 -0.50
N ILE A 55 5.03 5.06 -0.07
CA ILE A 55 4.80 3.79 -0.74
C ILE A 55 4.16 2.85 0.26
N LEU A 56 3.01 2.31 -0.11
CA LEU A 56 2.27 1.39 0.74
C LEU A 56 2.32 0.00 0.13
N SER A 57 2.71 -0.98 0.93
CA SER A 57 2.68 -2.38 0.52
C SER A 57 1.39 -3.00 1.05
N PHE A 58 0.76 -3.84 0.27
CA PHE A 58 -0.46 -4.50 0.72
C PHE A 58 -0.67 -5.79 -0.04
N ASN A 59 -1.59 -6.61 0.47
CA ASN A 59 -1.92 -7.86 -0.16
C ASN A 59 -2.70 -7.58 -1.44
N ARG A 60 -2.20 -8.06 -2.57
CA ARG A 60 -2.81 -7.73 -3.87
C ARG A 60 -4.26 -8.16 -3.99
N ASN A 61 -4.67 -9.17 -3.23
CA ASN A 61 -6.06 -9.61 -3.27
C ASN A 61 -7.03 -8.56 -2.76
N HIS A 62 -6.51 -7.56 -2.08
CA HIS A 62 -7.32 -6.48 -1.52
C HIS A 62 -7.04 -5.15 -2.18
N ALA A 63 -6.47 -5.18 -3.38
CA ALA A 63 -6.10 -3.96 -4.09
C ALA A 63 -7.31 -3.06 -4.35
N ASP A 64 -8.44 -3.65 -4.73
CA ASP A 64 -9.63 -2.85 -5.02
C ASP A 64 -10.12 -2.11 -3.79
N GLU A 65 -10.06 -2.77 -2.63
CA GLU A 65 -10.49 -2.14 -1.39
C GLU A 65 -9.57 -1.02 -0.98
N ILE A 66 -8.26 -1.22 -1.18
CA ILE A 66 -7.28 -0.18 -0.88
C ILE A 66 -7.50 1.03 -1.77
N LYS A 67 -7.71 0.80 -3.07
CA LYS A 67 -7.96 1.90 -3.99
C LYS A 67 -9.24 2.65 -3.64
N ALA A 68 -10.28 1.91 -3.27
CA ALA A 68 -11.54 2.52 -2.89
C ALA A 68 -11.38 3.41 -1.67
N ALA A 69 -10.60 2.96 -0.70
CA ALA A 69 -10.35 3.76 0.49
C ALA A 69 -9.64 5.06 0.14
N PHE A 70 -8.65 4.98 -0.75
CA PHE A 70 -7.92 6.16 -1.17
C PHE A 70 -8.84 7.15 -1.87
N ILE A 71 -9.71 6.66 -2.72
CA ILE A 71 -10.67 7.52 -3.42
C ILE A 71 -11.65 8.15 -2.44
N PHE A 72 -12.16 7.35 -1.52
CA PHE A 72 -13.15 7.81 -0.57
C PHE A 72 -12.61 8.95 0.31
N TYR A 73 -11.35 8.85 0.69
CA TYR A 73 -10.73 9.85 1.55
C TYR A 73 -9.91 10.89 0.79
N ASN A 74 -10.05 10.90 -0.53
CA ASN A 74 -9.36 11.90 -1.38
C ASN A 74 -7.85 11.88 -1.24
N ILE A 75 -7.29 10.70 -1.15
CA ILE A 75 -5.84 10.56 -1.12
C ILE A 75 -5.38 10.23 -2.53
N ARG A 76 -4.50 11.06 -3.04
CA ARG A 76 -4.05 10.92 -4.42
C ARG A 76 -3.14 9.72 -4.61
N THR A 77 -3.46 8.90 -5.60
CA THR A 77 -2.64 7.75 -5.97
C THR A 77 -1.79 8.11 -7.18
N LEU A 78 -0.48 7.92 -7.05
CA LEU A 78 0.43 8.22 -8.15
C LEU A 78 0.68 7.00 -9.05
N GLY A 79 0.53 5.81 -8.49
CA GLY A 79 0.68 4.61 -9.28
C GLY A 79 0.67 3.36 -8.44
N ILE A 80 0.44 2.23 -9.09
CA ILE A 80 0.45 0.92 -8.45
C ILE A 80 1.38 0.01 -9.23
N SER A 81 2.12 -0.81 -8.52
CA SER A 81 3.11 -1.68 -9.15
C SER A 81 3.16 -3.02 -8.45
N GLY A 82 3.54 -4.05 -9.17
CA GLY A 82 3.70 -5.36 -8.60
C GLY A 82 5.06 -5.58 -7.95
N THR A 83 5.99 -4.65 -8.12
CA THR A 83 7.31 -4.76 -7.53
C THR A 83 7.69 -3.47 -6.85
N ILE A 84 8.50 -3.58 -5.82
CA ILE A 84 8.93 -2.39 -5.08
C ILE A 84 9.86 -1.53 -5.92
N LYS A 85 10.61 -2.16 -6.80
CA LYS A 85 11.52 -1.42 -7.67
C LYS A 85 10.75 -0.46 -8.56
N LYS A 86 9.70 -0.94 -9.19
CA LYS A 86 8.88 -0.09 -10.04
C LYS A 86 8.13 0.97 -9.25
N ALA A 87 7.71 0.61 -8.05
CA ALA A 87 7.04 1.57 -7.18
C ALA A 87 7.97 2.72 -6.83
N ARG A 88 9.23 2.41 -6.54
CA ARG A 88 10.21 3.44 -6.22
C ARG A 88 10.49 4.34 -7.40
N GLU A 89 10.49 3.78 -8.59
CA GLU A 89 10.68 4.59 -9.79
C GLU A 89 9.55 5.60 -9.93
N LYS A 90 8.32 5.17 -9.70
CA LYS A 90 7.19 6.09 -9.75
C LYS A 90 7.25 7.11 -8.63
N PHE A 91 7.71 6.68 -7.48
CA PHE A 91 7.86 7.55 -6.32
C PHE A 91 8.82 8.69 -6.63
N LEU A 92 9.97 8.36 -7.24
CA LEU A 92 10.96 9.34 -7.58
C LEU A 92 10.46 10.27 -8.69
N LYS A 93 9.83 9.72 -9.70
CA LYS A 93 9.29 10.54 -10.78
C LYS A 93 8.24 11.51 -10.27
N GLY A 94 7.46 11.08 -9.31
CA GLY A 94 6.45 11.93 -8.74
C GLY A 94 7.02 13.14 -8.04
N ASN A 95 8.31 13.14 -7.77
CA ASN A 95 8.98 14.27 -7.13
C ASN A 95 9.37 15.37 -8.09
N ILE A 96 9.27 15.09 -9.36
CA ILE A 96 9.60 16.07 -10.37
C ILE A 96 8.39 16.90 -10.76
#